data_3a19f8c98adc4e70079d67536b014258
#
_entry.id   3a19f8c98adc4e70079d67536b014258
#
_cell.length_a   1.000
_cell.length_b   1.000
_cell.length_c   1.000
_cell.angle_alpha   90.00
_cell.angle_beta   90.00
_cell.angle_gamma   90.00
#
_symmetry.space_group_name_H-M   'P 1'
#
loop_
_entity.id
_entity.type
_entity.pdbx_description
1 polymer ?
#
loop_
_entity_poly.entity_id
_entity_poly.type
_entity_poly.pdbx_seq_one_letter_code
_entity_poly.pdbx_strand_id
1 'polypeptide(L)'
;MGGDILDPLDLAIVIVNYNTSSLLRDCLQSVYAGQGQLSMAVCVVDNASPDDSVAMVRAEFPQVHVIANGDNAGYPQANNQGLRYFGFRAPGDEPSGLPAEKWPRYALLLNPDTVLPSNALSDMVGFLDDHPGAGAAGPKLVRLDGSLDSACRRSFPTPSTSLWHMLKLDRLFPHSRRFGRYNLTYLDPDVLSRVDALVGAFMLVRREAILAVGLLDETFWMYGEDLDWAKRIQDCDWEIWYNPAVTVTHIKEAASRHSLRARREFYRALILFYEKHYKATTPLWLDWSIRGGVRVFGSLNLLAWRLRGTQGSRSKAAPGGATLPEARP
;
A
#
# COMPACT_ATOMS: atom_id res chain seq x y z
N MET A 1 14.67 -14.88 -30.76
CA MET A 1 13.34 -15.05 -31.35
C MET A 1 12.36 -14.77 -30.24
N GLY A 2 11.88 -13.52 -30.17
CA GLY A 2 10.87 -13.14 -29.21
C GLY A 2 9.53 -13.65 -29.71
N GLY A 3 8.96 -14.64 -29.02
CA GLY A 3 7.58 -15.03 -29.26
C GLY A 3 6.69 -13.85 -28.97
N ASP A 4 5.94 -13.35 -29.95
CA ASP A 4 4.84 -12.43 -29.74
C ASP A 4 3.85 -13.11 -28.79
N ILE A 5 3.77 -12.61 -27.56
CA ILE A 5 2.73 -13.00 -26.61
C ILE A 5 1.43 -12.42 -27.18
N LEU A 6 0.67 -13.27 -27.90
CA LEU A 6 -0.62 -12.92 -28.51
C LEU A 6 -1.76 -12.94 -27.46
N ASP A 7 -1.53 -13.58 -26.30
CA ASP A 7 -2.56 -13.74 -25.27
C ASP A 7 -2.56 -12.57 -24.28
N PRO A 8 -3.73 -12.21 -23.73
CA PRO A 8 -3.85 -11.23 -22.65
C PRO A 8 -2.97 -11.63 -21.46
N LEU A 9 -2.42 -10.63 -20.77
CA LEU A 9 -1.72 -10.88 -19.52
C LEU A 9 -2.72 -11.32 -18.43
N ASP A 10 -2.34 -12.29 -17.61
CA ASP A 10 -3.10 -12.59 -16.40
C ASP A 10 -2.96 -11.46 -15.40
N LEU A 11 -1.73 -10.97 -15.21
CA LEU A 11 -1.39 -10.10 -14.10
C LEU A 11 -0.42 -8.98 -14.50
N ALA A 12 -0.81 -7.74 -14.21
CA ALA A 12 0.10 -6.59 -14.16
C ALA A 12 0.50 -6.29 -12.71
N ILE A 13 1.79 -6.16 -12.44
CA ILE A 13 2.30 -5.82 -11.12
C ILE A 13 2.90 -4.41 -11.18
N VAL A 14 2.40 -3.50 -10.34
CA VAL A 14 2.92 -2.14 -10.18
C VAL A 14 3.61 -2.03 -8.82
N ILE A 15 4.90 -1.67 -8.84
CA ILE A 15 5.71 -1.47 -7.63
C ILE A 15 6.19 -0.03 -7.62
N VAL A 16 5.76 0.75 -6.63
CA VAL A 16 6.25 2.12 -6.42
C VAL A 16 7.45 2.08 -5.48
N ASN A 17 8.59 2.57 -5.94
CA ASN A 17 9.83 2.59 -5.18
C ASN A 17 10.28 3.99 -4.79
N TYR A 18 10.84 4.13 -3.58
CA TYR A 18 11.56 5.31 -3.14
C TYR A 18 12.63 4.95 -2.12
N ASN A 19 13.91 4.96 -2.54
CA ASN A 19 15.08 4.74 -1.69
C ASN A 19 15.05 3.43 -0.90
N THR A 20 14.74 2.30 -1.60
CA THR A 20 14.67 0.96 -1.01
C THR A 20 15.28 -0.12 -1.92
N SER A 21 16.45 0.14 -2.53
CA SER A 21 17.09 -0.72 -3.54
C SER A 21 17.18 -2.19 -3.12
N SER A 22 17.68 -2.49 -1.91
CA SER A 22 17.82 -3.87 -1.42
C SER A 22 16.48 -4.57 -1.24
N LEU A 23 15.50 -3.89 -0.64
CA LEU A 23 14.15 -4.44 -0.43
C LEU A 23 13.44 -4.67 -1.77
N LEU A 24 13.57 -3.73 -2.70
CA LEU A 24 13.03 -3.87 -4.06
C LEU A 24 13.62 -5.08 -4.78
N ARG A 25 14.95 -5.33 -4.63
CA ARG A 25 15.61 -6.52 -5.19
C ARG A 25 14.99 -7.81 -4.65
N ASP A 26 14.84 -7.92 -3.32
CA ASP A 26 14.28 -9.10 -2.67
C ASP A 26 12.81 -9.31 -3.08
N CYS A 27 12.04 -8.22 -3.17
CA CYS A 27 10.66 -8.23 -3.65
C CYS A 27 10.60 -8.77 -5.09
N LEU A 28 11.37 -8.23 -6.03
CA LEU A 28 11.39 -8.67 -7.41
C LEU A 28 11.85 -10.13 -7.55
N GLN A 29 12.85 -10.56 -6.80
CA GLN A 29 13.26 -11.96 -6.76
C GLN A 29 12.11 -12.88 -6.33
N SER A 30 11.37 -12.49 -5.28
CA SER A 30 10.23 -13.29 -4.80
C SER A 30 9.06 -13.30 -5.79
N VAL A 31 8.81 -12.19 -6.50
CA VAL A 31 7.80 -12.08 -7.56
C VAL A 31 8.11 -13.05 -8.70
N TYR A 32 9.34 -13.04 -9.23
CA TYR A 32 9.71 -13.92 -10.33
C TYR A 32 9.84 -15.39 -9.92
N ALA A 33 10.27 -15.66 -8.68
CA ALA A 33 10.26 -17.02 -8.14
C ALA A 33 8.84 -17.59 -8.02
N GLY A 34 7.84 -16.71 -7.83
CA GLY A 34 6.42 -17.07 -7.69
C GLY A 34 5.61 -16.96 -8.99
N GLN A 35 6.22 -16.67 -10.13
CA GLN A 35 5.50 -16.49 -11.40
C GLN A 35 4.71 -17.73 -11.82
N GLY A 36 5.30 -18.92 -11.66
CA GLY A 36 4.68 -20.17 -12.10
C GLY A 36 4.31 -20.15 -13.58
N GLN A 37 3.03 -20.43 -13.87
CA GLN A 37 2.50 -20.42 -15.25
C GLN A 37 1.75 -19.10 -15.59
N LEU A 38 1.73 -18.13 -14.70
CA LEU A 38 1.04 -16.87 -14.95
C LEU A 38 1.75 -16.06 -16.04
N SER A 39 0.97 -15.59 -17.01
CA SER A 39 1.39 -14.55 -17.93
C SER A 39 1.37 -13.21 -17.19
N MET A 40 2.56 -12.71 -16.79
CA MET A 40 2.63 -11.48 -15.99
C MET A 40 3.66 -10.50 -16.52
N ALA A 41 3.45 -9.23 -16.22
CA ALA A 41 4.41 -8.16 -16.47
C ALA A 41 4.53 -7.26 -15.23
N VAL A 42 5.75 -6.74 -15.01
CA VAL A 42 6.08 -5.90 -13.86
C VAL A 42 6.50 -4.51 -14.33
N CYS A 43 5.94 -3.49 -13.71
CA CYS A 43 6.35 -2.09 -13.84
C CYS A 43 6.82 -1.56 -12.49
N VAL A 44 8.06 -1.13 -12.42
CA VAL A 44 8.61 -0.39 -11.27
C VAL A 44 8.54 1.08 -11.58
N VAL A 45 7.85 1.84 -10.74
CA VAL A 45 7.81 3.31 -10.81
C VAL A 45 8.67 3.86 -9.68
N ASP A 46 9.83 4.39 -10.04
CA ASP A 46 10.78 4.98 -9.10
C ASP A 46 10.49 6.47 -8.91
N ASN A 47 10.21 6.87 -7.68
CA ASN A 47 9.85 8.24 -7.32
C ASN A 47 11.07 9.12 -6.99
N ALA A 48 12.06 9.13 -7.88
CA ALA A 48 13.32 9.89 -7.75
C ALA A 48 14.18 9.41 -6.57
N SER A 49 14.42 8.10 -6.48
CA SER A 49 15.30 7.52 -5.48
C SER A 49 16.72 8.06 -5.61
N PRO A 50 17.35 8.48 -4.50
CA PRO A 50 18.75 8.89 -4.51
C PRO A 50 19.74 7.71 -4.48
N ASP A 51 19.25 6.48 -4.27
CA ASP A 51 20.04 5.25 -4.25
C ASP A 51 20.17 4.63 -5.65
N ASP A 52 20.73 3.45 -5.74
CA ASP A 52 20.98 2.70 -6.99
C ASP A 52 19.76 1.91 -7.49
N SER A 53 18.56 2.12 -6.94
CA SER A 53 17.36 1.34 -7.27
C SER A 53 17.11 1.19 -8.77
N VAL A 54 17.14 2.28 -9.53
CA VAL A 54 16.89 2.27 -10.99
C VAL A 54 17.97 1.51 -11.73
N ALA A 55 19.25 1.72 -11.36
CA ALA A 55 20.38 1.05 -11.97
C ALA A 55 20.34 -0.45 -11.70
N MET A 56 20.04 -0.84 -10.46
CA MET A 56 19.89 -2.23 -10.04
C MET A 56 18.80 -2.94 -10.83
N VAL A 57 17.59 -2.35 -10.92
CA VAL A 57 16.48 -2.99 -11.64
C VAL A 57 16.84 -3.19 -13.11
N ARG A 58 17.42 -2.18 -13.77
CA ARG A 58 17.82 -2.29 -15.19
C ARG A 58 18.89 -3.35 -15.45
N ALA A 59 19.81 -3.54 -14.48
CA ALA A 59 20.90 -4.50 -14.61
C ALA A 59 20.47 -5.94 -14.29
N GLU A 60 19.70 -6.13 -13.22
CA GLU A 60 19.38 -7.46 -12.67
C GLU A 60 18.03 -7.99 -13.18
N PHE A 61 17.10 -7.11 -13.59
CA PHE A 61 15.74 -7.46 -14.03
C PHE A 61 15.39 -6.77 -15.36
N PRO A 62 16.09 -7.08 -16.47
CA PRO A 62 15.90 -6.38 -17.76
C PRO A 62 14.49 -6.54 -18.34
N GLN A 63 13.73 -7.51 -17.88
CA GLN A 63 12.32 -7.73 -18.28
C GLN A 63 11.33 -6.78 -17.56
N VAL A 64 11.76 -6.06 -16.50
CA VAL A 64 10.94 -5.10 -15.76
C VAL A 64 10.89 -3.78 -16.51
N HIS A 65 9.67 -3.26 -16.73
CA HIS A 65 9.52 -1.90 -17.22
C HIS A 65 9.80 -0.90 -16.08
N VAL A 66 10.66 0.09 -16.34
CA VAL A 66 11.05 1.09 -15.33
C VAL A 66 10.62 2.47 -15.76
N ILE A 67 9.77 3.10 -14.97
CA ILE A 67 9.43 4.52 -15.05
C ILE A 67 10.22 5.24 -13.96
N ALA A 68 11.19 6.07 -14.35
CA ALA A 68 12.01 6.84 -13.42
C ALA A 68 11.52 8.30 -13.41
N ASN A 69 10.89 8.72 -12.31
CA ASN A 69 10.39 10.07 -12.13
C ASN A 69 11.52 11.05 -11.76
N GLY A 70 11.37 12.31 -12.13
CA GLY A 70 12.32 13.37 -11.75
C GLY A 70 12.11 13.92 -10.33
N ASP A 71 10.95 13.64 -9.73
CA ASP A 71 10.58 14.03 -8.35
C ASP A 71 9.66 12.99 -7.71
N ASN A 72 9.48 13.09 -6.39
CA ASN A 72 8.56 12.22 -5.66
C ASN A 72 7.13 12.78 -5.72
N ALA A 73 6.39 12.32 -6.71
CA ALA A 73 5.02 12.72 -6.98
C ALA A 73 3.97 12.12 -5.99
N GLY A 74 4.38 11.20 -5.12
CA GLY A 74 3.51 10.49 -4.19
C GLY A 74 3.08 9.11 -4.70
N TYR A 75 2.46 8.35 -3.80
CA TYR A 75 2.14 6.94 -4.05
C TYR A 75 1.01 6.75 -5.08
N PRO A 76 -0.13 7.46 -5.04
CA PRO A 76 -1.20 7.30 -6.03
C PRO A 76 -0.78 7.67 -7.44
N GLN A 77 -0.10 8.80 -7.62
CA GLN A 77 0.33 9.25 -8.94
C GLN A 77 1.31 8.25 -9.58
N ALA A 78 2.26 7.73 -8.81
CA ALA A 78 3.21 6.74 -9.30
C ALA A 78 2.50 5.40 -9.65
N ASN A 79 1.58 4.91 -8.80
CA ASN A 79 0.78 3.74 -9.15
C ASN A 79 -0.03 3.96 -10.42
N ASN A 80 -0.64 5.13 -10.58
CA ASN A 80 -1.43 5.45 -11.76
C ASN A 80 -0.57 5.50 -13.04
N GLN A 81 0.71 5.92 -12.97
CA GLN A 81 1.63 5.82 -14.10
C GLN A 81 1.83 4.36 -14.53
N GLY A 82 2.10 3.45 -13.58
CA GLY A 82 2.22 2.02 -13.85
C GLY A 82 0.91 1.39 -14.35
N LEU A 83 -0.22 1.74 -13.76
CA LEU A 83 -1.53 1.27 -14.21
C LEU A 83 -1.86 1.72 -15.64
N ARG A 84 -1.59 2.99 -15.99
CA ARG A 84 -1.77 3.52 -17.35
C ARG A 84 -0.85 2.83 -18.35
N TYR A 85 0.39 2.51 -17.97
CA TYR A 85 1.30 1.73 -18.83
C TYR A 85 0.67 0.38 -19.21
N PHE A 86 -0.04 -0.28 -18.30
CA PHE A 86 -0.76 -1.53 -18.56
C PHE A 86 -2.15 -1.37 -19.21
N GLY A 87 -2.54 -0.14 -19.61
CA GLY A 87 -3.82 0.13 -20.25
C GLY A 87 -5.00 0.22 -19.30
N PHE A 88 -4.78 0.30 -17.98
CA PHE A 88 -5.83 0.68 -17.03
C PHE A 88 -6.08 2.17 -17.10
N ARG A 89 -7.33 2.59 -16.99
CA ARG A 89 -7.73 3.98 -17.17
C ARG A 89 -8.99 4.32 -16.39
N ALA A 90 -9.24 5.61 -16.20
CA ALA A 90 -10.52 6.07 -15.71
C ALA A 90 -11.59 6.02 -16.83
N PRO A 91 -12.88 5.96 -16.48
CA PRO A 91 -13.95 6.11 -17.44
C PRO A 91 -13.81 7.42 -18.23
N GLY A 92 -13.81 7.32 -19.57
CA GLY A 92 -13.67 8.46 -20.47
C GLY A 92 -12.25 8.83 -20.87
N ASP A 93 -11.21 8.23 -20.28
CA ASP A 93 -9.82 8.43 -20.70
C ASP A 93 -9.57 7.78 -22.07
N GLU A 94 -8.71 8.41 -22.89
CA GLU A 94 -8.23 7.81 -24.11
C GLU A 94 -7.36 6.56 -23.84
N PRO A 95 -7.40 5.54 -24.70
CA PRO A 95 -6.54 4.37 -24.59
C PRO A 95 -5.06 4.76 -24.61
N SER A 96 -4.31 4.27 -23.64
CA SER A 96 -2.85 4.47 -23.52
C SER A 96 -2.19 3.19 -23.02
N GLY A 97 -0.87 3.11 -23.12
CA GLY A 97 -0.10 1.96 -22.67
C GLY A 97 -0.14 0.78 -23.64
N LEU A 98 -0.30 -0.43 -23.12
CA LEU A 98 -0.31 -1.65 -23.92
C LEU A 98 -1.49 -1.73 -24.89
N PRO A 99 -1.34 -2.37 -26.07
CA PRO A 99 -2.45 -2.68 -26.95
C PRO A 99 -3.55 -3.48 -26.23
N ALA A 100 -4.79 -3.30 -26.67
CA ALA A 100 -5.98 -3.85 -25.99
C ALA A 100 -5.95 -5.39 -25.87
N GLU A 101 -5.40 -6.09 -26.84
CA GLU A 101 -5.22 -7.54 -26.86
C GLU A 101 -4.25 -8.06 -25.79
N LYS A 102 -3.41 -7.18 -25.24
CA LYS A 102 -2.45 -7.50 -24.18
C LYS A 102 -2.85 -7.01 -22.79
N TRP A 103 -4.05 -6.46 -22.66
CA TRP A 103 -4.49 -5.92 -21.38
C TRP A 103 -4.62 -7.01 -20.31
N PRO A 104 -4.01 -6.82 -19.13
CA PRO A 104 -4.07 -7.78 -18.04
C PRO A 104 -5.49 -7.91 -17.44
N ARG A 105 -5.83 -9.12 -16.98
CA ARG A 105 -7.08 -9.39 -16.27
C ARG A 105 -7.11 -8.75 -14.87
N TYR A 106 -5.96 -8.70 -14.24
CA TYR A 106 -5.78 -8.20 -12.88
C TYR A 106 -4.61 -7.21 -12.81
N ALA A 107 -4.73 -6.25 -11.87
CA ALA A 107 -3.63 -5.39 -11.45
C ALA A 107 -3.29 -5.67 -9.98
N LEU A 108 -2.02 -5.84 -9.67
CA LEU A 108 -1.50 -5.93 -8.32
C LEU A 108 -0.73 -4.65 -7.98
N LEU A 109 -1.18 -3.90 -6.97
CA LEU A 109 -0.35 -2.93 -6.31
C LEU A 109 0.49 -3.67 -5.26
N LEU A 110 1.81 -3.51 -5.33
CA LEU A 110 2.74 -4.23 -4.48
C LEU A 110 3.80 -3.26 -3.92
N ASN A 111 4.01 -3.29 -2.61
CA ASN A 111 5.09 -2.51 -2.01
C ASN A 111 6.46 -3.17 -2.24
N PRO A 112 7.54 -2.37 -2.39
CA PRO A 112 8.89 -2.89 -2.62
C PRO A 112 9.50 -3.60 -1.41
N ASP A 113 8.90 -3.49 -0.23
CA ASP A 113 9.32 -4.13 1.03
C ASP A 113 8.46 -5.36 1.39
N THR A 114 7.94 -6.05 0.36
CA THR A 114 7.20 -7.32 0.50
C THR A 114 8.03 -8.49 -0.02
N VAL A 115 7.87 -9.66 0.62
CA VAL A 115 8.45 -10.93 0.16
C VAL A 115 7.34 -11.96 0.04
N LEU A 116 7.16 -12.49 -1.17
CA LEU A 116 6.07 -13.38 -1.53
C LEU A 116 6.51 -14.85 -1.44
N PRO A 117 5.69 -15.77 -0.89
CA PRO A 117 5.89 -17.20 -1.12
C PRO A 117 5.59 -17.55 -2.59
N SER A 118 6.18 -18.63 -3.08
CA SER A 118 6.13 -19.01 -4.50
C SER A 118 4.73 -19.27 -5.06
N ASN A 119 3.74 -19.55 -4.22
CA ASN A 119 2.36 -19.78 -4.63
C ASN A 119 1.47 -18.53 -4.50
N ALA A 120 1.97 -17.40 -3.95
CA ALA A 120 1.14 -16.26 -3.61
C ALA A 120 0.38 -15.68 -4.80
N LEU A 121 1.06 -15.51 -5.92
CA LEU A 121 0.45 -14.89 -7.11
C LEU A 121 -0.60 -15.79 -7.73
N SER A 122 -0.26 -17.08 -7.93
CA SER A 122 -1.19 -18.07 -8.50
C SER A 122 -2.43 -18.27 -7.63
N ASP A 123 -2.26 -18.40 -6.32
CA ASP A 123 -3.37 -18.64 -5.41
C ASP A 123 -4.29 -17.41 -5.30
N MET A 124 -3.72 -16.20 -5.32
CA MET A 124 -4.53 -14.98 -5.27
C MET A 124 -5.26 -14.69 -6.60
N VAL A 125 -4.65 -14.99 -7.74
CA VAL A 125 -5.32 -14.91 -9.06
C VAL A 125 -6.43 -15.95 -9.13
N GLY A 126 -6.13 -17.21 -8.80
CA GLY A 126 -7.13 -18.28 -8.74
C GLY A 126 -8.29 -17.95 -7.80
N PHE A 127 -8.01 -17.35 -6.64
CA PHE A 127 -9.06 -16.88 -5.73
C PHE A 127 -10.02 -15.88 -6.41
N LEU A 128 -9.50 -14.91 -7.16
CA LEU A 128 -10.37 -13.97 -7.88
C LEU A 128 -11.09 -14.63 -9.06
N ASP A 129 -10.50 -15.63 -9.72
CA ASP A 129 -11.17 -16.40 -10.77
C ASP A 129 -12.38 -17.17 -10.20
N ASP A 130 -12.25 -17.74 -9.01
CA ASP A 130 -13.32 -18.49 -8.32
C ASP A 130 -14.38 -17.56 -7.70
N HIS A 131 -14.09 -16.26 -7.57
CA HIS A 131 -14.99 -15.28 -6.92
C HIS A 131 -15.30 -14.11 -7.88
N PRO A 132 -16.19 -14.31 -8.88
CA PRO A 132 -16.47 -13.30 -9.90
C PRO A 132 -17.08 -11.98 -9.35
N GLY A 133 -17.68 -11.99 -8.17
CA GLY A 133 -18.17 -10.79 -7.47
C GLY A 133 -17.06 -10.02 -6.72
N ALA A 134 -15.87 -10.59 -6.61
CA ALA A 134 -14.72 -9.93 -5.96
C ALA A 134 -14.07 -8.91 -6.90
N GLY A 135 -14.14 -7.65 -6.53
CA GLY A 135 -13.44 -6.55 -7.23
C GLY A 135 -11.97 -6.44 -6.79
N ALA A 136 -11.68 -6.79 -5.53
CA ALA A 136 -10.31 -6.80 -5.02
C ALA A 136 -10.11 -7.88 -3.95
N ALA A 137 -8.87 -8.37 -3.83
CA ALA A 137 -8.44 -9.30 -2.79
C ALA A 137 -7.03 -8.98 -2.29
N GLY A 138 -6.78 -9.30 -1.01
CA GLY A 138 -5.45 -9.19 -0.40
C GLY A 138 -5.18 -10.35 0.54
N PRO A 139 -3.90 -10.75 0.70
CA PRO A 139 -3.47 -11.83 1.56
C PRO A 139 -3.34 -11.40 3.02
N LYS A 140 -3.07 -12.35 3.88
CA LYS A 140 -2.55 -12.09 5.21
C LYS A 140 -1.15 -11.51 5.11
N LEU A 141 -0.96 -10.30 5.67
CA LEU A 141 0.38 -9.70 5.76
C LEU A 141 0.93 -9.91 7.17
N VAL A 142 2.17 -10.39 7.24
CA VAL A 142 2.90 -10.55 8.49
C VAL A 142 4.21 -9.77 8.46
N ARG A 143 4.65 -9.29 9.62
CA ARG A 143 5.95 -8.66 9.78
C ARG A 143 7.05 -9.70 9.92
N LEU A 144 8.32 -9.27 9.94
CA LEU A 144 9.46 -10.16 10.14
C LEU A 144 9.41 -10.95 11.46
N ASP A 145 8.77 -10.41 12.48
CA ASP A 145 8.56 -11.08 13.77
C ASP A 145 7.35 -12.04 13.79
N GLY A 146 6.70 -12.26 12.64
CA GLY A 146 5.51 -13.09 12.49
C GLY A 146 4.21 -12.41 12.95
N SER A 147 4.25 -11.21 13.51
CA SER A 147 3.05 -10.51 13.93
C SER A 147 2.22 -10.03 12.74
N LEU A 148 0.89 -10.04 12.90
CA LEU A 148 -0.03 -9.55 11.87
C LEU A 148 0.21 -8.05 11.58
N ASP A 149 0.34 -7.69 10.31
CA ASP A 149 0.17 -6.30 9.90
C ASP A 149 -1.32 -5.98 9.82
N SER A 150 -1.85 -5.36 10.86
CA SER A 150 -3.28 -5.07 10.99
C SER A 150 -3.86 -4.21 9.85
N ALA A 151 -3.02 -3.56 9.04
CA ALA A 151 -3.46 -2.80 7.88
C ALA A 151 -3.92 -3.68 6.71
N CYS A 152 -3.59 -4.99 6.69
CA CYS A 152 -3.99 -5.90 5.60
C CYS A 152 -5.51 -6.12 5.51
N ARG A 153 -6.25 -5.80 6.58
CA ARG A 153 -7.71 -5.86 6.63
C ARG A 153 -8.25 -4.76 7.52
N ARG A 154 -9.10 -3.90 6.99
CA ARG A 154 -9.61 -2.73 7.73
C ARG A 154 -11.08 -2.49 7.42
N SER A 155 -11.78 -1.80 8.33
CA SER A 155 -13.01 -1.10 7.99
C SER A 155 -12.71 0.34 7.57
N PHE A 156 -13.70 1.00 6.95
CA PHE A 156 -13.54 2.41 6.60
C PHE A 156 -13.42 3.29 7.85
N PRO A 157 -12.60 4.36 7.77
CA PRO A 157 -12.42 5.32 8.84
C PRO A 157 -13.63 6.26 8.93
N THR A 158 -14.77 5.77 9.44
CA THR A 158 -15.88 6.64 9.81
C THR A 158 -15.45 7.55 10.97
N PRO A 159 -16.15 8.68 11.22
CA PRO A 159 -15.83 9.56 12.35
C PRO A 159 -15.70 8.82 13.69
N SER A 160 -16.59 7.86 13.95
CA SER A 160 -16.55 7.07 15.19
C SER A 160 -15.40 6.06 15.22
N THR A 161 -15.19 5.28 14.16
CA THR A 161 -14.09 4.29 14.11
C THR A 161 -12.73 4.97 14.19
N SER A 162 -12.57 6.12 13.55
CA SER A 162 -11.37 6.95 13.64
C SER A 162 -11.11 7.47 15.05
N LEU A 163 -12.17 7.95 15.73
CA LEU A 163 -12.08 8.43 17.11
C LEU A 163 -11.61 7.30 18.06
N TRP A 164 -12.24 6.11 17.96
CA TRP A 164 -11.86 4.97 18.81
C TRP A 164 -10.43 4.51 18.57
N HIS A 165 -10.00 4.50 17.33
CA HIS A 165 -8.62 4.15 16.97
C HIS A 165 -7.62 5.21 17.47
N MET A 166 -7.90 6.51 17.31
CA MET A 166 -7.05 7.60 17.81
C MET A 166 -6.91 7.57 19.33
N LEU A 167 -7.99 7.22 20.05
CA LEU A 167 -7.98 7.03 21.51
C LEU A 167 -7.41 5.68 21.95
N LYS A 168 -6.96 4.82 21.00
CA LYS A 168 -6.40 3.49 21.24
C LYS A 168 -7.34 2.54 21.99
N LEU A 169 -8.67 2.74 21.88
CA LEU A 169 -9.66 1.88 22.51
C LEU A 169 -9.71 0.49 21.85
N ASP A 170 -9.27 0.36 20.61
CA ASP A 170 -9.06 -0.91 19.93
C ASP A 170 -8.01 -1.80 20.62
N ARG A 171 -7.00 -1.20 21.26
CA ARG A 171 -5.98 -1.93 22.02
C ARG A 171 -6.47 -2.32 23.42
N LEU A 172 -7.29 -1.48 24.03
CA LEU A 172 -7.84 -1.73 25.37
C LEU A 172 -8.97 -2.75 25.32
N PHE A 173 -9.76 -2.76 24.24
CA PHE A 173 -10.90 -3.64 24.03
C PHE A 173 -10.83 -4.34 22.67
N PRO A 174 -9.81 -5.21 22.41
CA PRO A 174 -9.54 -5.78 21.10
C PRO A 174 -10.68 -6.65 20.56
N HIS A 175 -11.44 -7.31 21.43
CA HIS A 175 -12.56 -8.19 21.04
C HIS A 175 -13.89 -7.43 20.87
N SER A 176 -13.91 -6.10 21.10
CA SER A 176 -15.11 -5.31 20.93
C SER A 176 -15.37 -4.99 19.45
N ARG A 177 -16.53 -5.40 18.93
CA ARG A 177 -17.00 -5.03 17.57
C ARG A 177 -17.12 -3.53 17.38
N ARG A 178 -17.31 -2.76 18.45
CA ARG A 178 -17.42 -1.29 18.41
C ARG A 178 -16.03 -0.63 18.36
N PHE A 179 -15.15 -0.99 19.29
CA PHE A 179 -13.85 -0.31 19.45
C PHE A 179 -12.78 -0.91 18.53
N GLY A 180 -12.81 -2.22 18.29
CA GLY A 180 -11.89 -2.92 17.39
C GLY A 180 -12.28 -2.85 15.91
N ARG A 181 -13.33 -2.10 15.55
CA ARG A 181 -13.90 -2.14 14.20
C ARG A 181 -12.90 -1.66 13.12
N TYR A 182 -12.11 -0.64 13.39
CA TYR A 182 -11.19 -0.10 12.36
C TYR A 182 -10.21 -1.15 11.84
N ASN A 183 -9.52 -1.85 12.73
CA ASN A 183 -8.56 -2.90 12.38
C ASN A 183 -9.17 -4.32 12.42
N LEU A 184 -10.48 -4.44 12.57
CA LEU A 184 -11.21 -5.70 12.64
C LEU A 184 -10.61 -6.69 13.67
N THR A 185 -10.13 -6.16 14.81
CA THR A 185 -9.38 -6.93 15.82
C THR A 185 -10.21 -8.03 16.50
N TYR A 186 -11.53 -7.94 16.40
CA TYR A 186 -12.48 -8.94 16.90
C TYR A 186 -12.68 -10.12 15.96
N LEU A 187 -12.18 -10.06 14.72
CA LEU A 187 -12.23 -11.18 13.77
C LEU A 187 -10.95 -12.00 13.88
N ASP A 188 -11.09 -13.31 13.68
CA ASP A 188 -9.96 -14.20 13.56
C ASP A 188 -9.12 -13.85 12.31
N PRO A 189 -7.80 -13.63 12.43
CA PRO A 189 -6.93 -13.33 11.28
C PRO A 189 -6.71 -14.52 10.34
N ASP A 190 -7.09 -15.72 10.71
CA ASP A 190 -6.91 -16.93 9.93
C ASP A 190 -8.19 -17.37 9.19
N VAL A 191 -9.24 -16.54 9.24
CA VAL A 191 -10.52 -16.81 8.58
C VAL A 191 -10.72 -15.90 7.36
N LEU A 192 -11.02 -16.52 6.22
CA LEU A 192 -11.43 -15.83 4.98
C LEU A 192 -12.62 -14.89 5.28
N SER A 193 -12.51 -13.64 4.89
CA SER A 193 -13.56 -12.66 5.23
C SER A 193 -13.68 -11.53 4.22
N ARG A 194 -14.91 -11.02 4.04
CA ARG A 194 -15.14 -9.74 3.39
C ARG A 194 -14.71 -8.62 4.33
N VAL A 195 -14.02 -7.63 3.77
CA VAL A 195 -13.51 -6.48 4.50
C VAL A 195 -13.88 -5.19 3.78
N ASP A 196 -13.82 -4.05 4.47
CA ASP A 196 -14.10 -2.78 3.80
C ASP A 196 -12.90 -2.31 2.97
N ALA A 197 -11.67 -2.56 3.44
CA ALA A 197 -10.48 -2.12 2.73
C ALA A 197 -9.26 -3.00 3.02
N LEU A 198 -8.37 -3.04 2.05
CA LEU A 198 -7.03 -3.63 2.09
C LEU A 198 -5.98 -2.51 2.17
N VAL A 199 -4.72 -2.88 2.34
CA VAL A 199 -3.59 -1.95 2.22
C VAL A 199 -2.93 -2.11 0.86
N GLY A 200 -2.47 -1.00 0.29
CA GLY A 200 -1.75 -0.99 -0.99
C GLY A 200 -0.42 -1.79 -1.00
N ALA A 201 0.01 -2.33 0.15
CA ALA A 201 1.19 -3.19 0.20
C ALA A 201 1.05 -4.51 -0.59
N PHE A 202 -0.16 -5.05 -0.67
CA PHE A 202 -0.57 -6.09 -1.59
C PHE A 202 -2.08 -5.96 -1.82
N MET A 203 -2.48 -5.38 -2.94
CA MET A 203 -3.88 -5.22 -3.32
C MET A 203 -4.06 -5.67 -4.76
N LEU A 204 -4.63 -6.88 -4.94
CA LEU A 204 -4.96 -7.43 -6.24
C LEU A 204 -6.37 -6.97 -6.64
N VAL A 205 -6.49 -6.33 -7.80
CA VAL A 205 -7.74 -5.69 -8.26
C VAL A 205 -8.11 -6.18 -9.64
N ARG A 206 -9.37 -6.52 -9.81
CA ARG A 206 -9.97 -6.95 -11.08
C ARG A 206 -10.06 -5.78 -12.05
N ARG A 207 -9.75 -6.03 -13.34
CA ARG A 207 -9.84 -5.00 -14.40
C ARG A 207 -11.20 -4.32 -14.46
N GLU A 208 -12.29 -5.09 -14.43
CA GLU A 208 -13.64 -4.57 -14.53
C GLU A 208 -13.99 -3.63 -13.38
N ALA A 209 -13.51 -3.93 -12.16
CA ALA A 209 -13.66 -3.04 -11.02
C ALA A 209 -12.88 -1.73 -11.24
N ILE A 210 -11.63 -1.81 -11.75
CA ILE A 210 -10.83 -0.61 -12.06
C ILE A 210 -11.53 0.25 -13.12
N LEU A 211 -12.03 -0.37 -14.20
CA LEU A 211 -12.71 0.36 -15.26
C LEU A 211 -14.02 1.01 -14.79
N ALA A 212 -14.69 0.41 -13.80
CA ALA A 212 -15.92 0.97 -13.24
C ALA A 212 -15.65 2.21 -12.37
N VAL A 213 -14.57 2.21 -11.57
CA VAL A 213 -14.33 3.26 -10.57
C VAL A 213 -13.19 4.21 -10.94
N GLY A 214 -12.39 3.88 -11.95
CA GLY A 214 -11.19 4.62 -12.33
C GLY A 214 -9.98 4.30 -11.46
N LEU A 215 -8.92 5.06 -11.67
CA LEU A 215 -7.63 4.90 -11.01
C LEU A 215 -7.64 5.45 -9.57
N LEU A 216 -6.49 5.41 -8.88
CA LEU A 216 -6.36 6.01 -7.56
C LEU A 216 -6.53 7.52 -7.63
N ASP A 217 -7.05 8.12 -6.56
CA ASP A 217 -7.24 9.57 -6.47
C ASP A 217 -5.91 10.27 -6.13
N GLU A 218 -5.37 11.02 -7.08
CA GLU A 218 -4.09 11.72 -6.97
C GLU A 218 -4.12 12.97 -6.04
N THR A 219 -5.29 13.33 -5.50
CA THR A 219 -5.38 14.37 -4.45
C THR A 219 -4.76 13.91 -3.13
N PHE A 220 -4.70 12.60 -2.89
CA PHE A 220 -3.87 12.00 -1.86
C PHE A 220 -2.41 11.99 -2.35
N TRP A 221 -1.47 12.33 -1.48
CA TRP A 221 -0.06 12.17 -1.80
C TRP A 221 0.47 10.81 -1.30
N MET A 222 0.00 10.39 -0.14
CA MET A 222 0.29 9.11 0.52
C MET A 222 -0.73 8.88 1.64
N TYR A 223 -1.14 7.65 1.85
CA TYR A 223 -2.16 7.21 2.80
C TYR A 223 -3.59 7.62 2.41
N GLY A 224 -4.52 6.71 2.60
CA GLY A 224 -5.94 6.91 2.36
C GLY A 224 -6.39 6.70 0.92
N GLU A 225 -5.48 6.67 -0.06
CA GLU A 225 -5.76 6.34 -1.46
C GLU A 225 -6.28 4.92 -1.62
N ASP A 226 -5.73 3.98 -0.85
CA ASP A 226 -6.18 2.58 -0.80
C ASP A 226 -7.59 2.45 -0.20
N LEU A 227 -7.87 3.20 0.86
CA LEU A 227 -9.19 3.28 1.47
C LEU A 227 -10.22 3.93 0.51
N ASP A 228 -9.83 5.01 -0.17
CA ASP A 228 -10.66 5.68 -1.16
C ASP A 228 -10.99 4.77 -2.33
N TRP A 229 -9.99 4.08 -2.86
CA TRP A 229 -10.18 3.16 -3.98
C TRP A 229 -11.09 1.99 -3.60
N ALA A 230 -10.83 1.39 -2.42
CA ALA A 230 -11.66 0.34 -1.85
C ALA A 230 -13.11 0.80 -1.67
N LYS A 231 -13.32 2.03 -1.17
CA LYS A 231 -14.67 2.60 -1.00
C LYS A 231 -15.40 2.76 -2.33
N ARG A 232 -14.74 3.28 -3.37
CA ARG A 232 -15.33 3.42 -4.71
C ARG A 232 -15.63 2.06 -5.35
N ILE A 233 -14.77 1.06 -5.15
CA ILE A 233 -14.99 -0.32 -5.60
C ILE A 233 -16.26 -0.88 -4.95
N GLN A 234 -16.43 -0.74 -3.64
CA GLN A 234 -17.64 -1.20 -2.96
C GLN A 234 -18.90 -0.41 -3.34
N ASP A 235 -18.77 0.90 -3.59
CA ASP A 235 -19.89 1.74 -4.03
C ASP A 235 -20.42 1.36 -5.44
N CYS A 236 -19.66 0.56 -6.20
CA CYS A 236 -20.05 -0.07 -7.45
C CYS A 236 -20.41 -1.56 -7.28
N ASP A 237 -20.86 -1.98 -6.10
CA ASP A 237 -21.33 -3.31 -5.75
C ASP A 237 -20.29 -4.43 -5.88
N TRP A 238 -18.98 -4.11 -5.94
CA TRP A 238 -17.91 -5.08 -5.88
C TRP A 238 -17.55 -5.44 -4.43
N GLU A 239 -17.22 -6.71 -4.21
CA GLU A 239 -16.76 -7.22 -2.91
C GLU A 239 -15.24 -7.04 -2.76
N ILE A 240 -14.78 -6.83 -1.52
CA ILE A 240 -13.36 -6.82 -1.17
C ILE A 240 -13.10 -7.94 -0.18
N TRP A 241 -12.10 -8.78 -0.48
CA TRP A 241 -11.81 -9.98 0.27
C TRP A 241 -10.42 -9.97 0.89
N TYR A 242 -10.36 -10.42 2.11
CA TYR A 242 -9.13 -10.80 2.81
C TYR A 242 -9.00 -12.33 2.77
N ASN A 243 -7.94 -12.83 2.15
CA ASN A 243 -7.66 -14.26 2.00
C ASN A 243 -6.42 -14.68 2.80
N PRO A 244 -6.58 -15.24 4.01
CA PRO A 244 -5.45 -15.65 4.85
C PRO A 244 -4.80 -16.98 4.45
N ALA A 245 -5.35 -17.72 3.47
CA ALA A 245 -4.70 -18.92 2.93
C ALA A 245 -3.34 -18.57 2.30
N VAL A 246 -3.19 -17.33 1.82
CA VAL A 246 -1.91 -16.78 1.36
C VAL A 246 -1.35 -15.85 2.43
N THR A 247 -0.09 -16.07 2.83
CA THR A 247 0.63 -15.21 3.79
C THR A 247 1.85 -14.60 3.14
N VAL A 248 1.93 -13.28 3.13
CA VAL A 248 3.03 -12.49 2.54
C VAL A 248 3.75 -11.74 3.64
N THR A 249 5.09 -11.73 3.60
CA THR A 249 5.89 -10.94 4.56
C THR A 249 5.97 -9.48 4.09
N HIS A 250 5.65 -8.54 5.01
CA HIS A 250 5.75 -7.09 4.79
C HIS A 250 6.74 -6.52 5.80
N ILE A 251 7.94 -6.21 5.36
CA ILE A 251 9.09 -5.86 6.22
C ILE A 251 8.85 -4.53 6.95
N LYS A 252 8.16 -3.58 6.32
CA LYS A 252 7.70 -2.30 6.90
C LYS A 252 8.85 -1.45 7.49
N GLU A 253 10.02 -1.55 6.91
CA GLU A 253 11.17 -0.70 7.25
C GLU A 253 11.14 0.67 6.56
N ALA A 254 10.01 1.06 6.04
CA ALA A 254 9.82 2.15 5.12
C ALA A 254 10.45 3.46 5.55
N ALA A 255 11.11 4.12 4.60
CA ALA A 255 11.61 5.49 4.65
C ALA A 255 10.55 6.52 5.15
N SER A 256 9.25 6.18 5.04
CA SER A 256 8.12 6.99 5.49
C SER A 256 8.04 7.18 7.02
N ARG A 257 8.54 6.24 7.84
CA ARG A 257 8.45 6.32 9.32
C ARG A 257 9.13 7.56 9.90
N HIS A 258 10.19 8.03 9.26
CA HIS A 258 11.00 9.17 9.72
C HIS A 258 10.68 10.46 8.97
N SER A 259 9.76 10.44 7.99
CA SER A 259 9.40 11.58 7.19
C SER A 259 8.35 12.46 7.87
N LEU A 260 8.70 13.74 8.10
CA LEU A 260 7.75 14.76 8.57
C LEU A 260 6.61 14.96 7.55
N ARG A 261 6.93 14.88 6.24
CA ARG A 261 5.95 14.99 5.16
C ARG A 261 4.92 13.86 5.26
N ALA A 262 5.36 12.60 5.38
CA ALA A 262 4.47 11.46 5.50
C ALA A 262 3.54 11.57 6.72
N ARG A 263 4.03 12.07 7.87
CA ARG A 263 3.19 12.31 9.06
C ARG A 263 2.13 13.39 8.85
N ARG A 264 2.46 14.46 8.13
CA ARG A 264 1.48 15.51 7.79
C ARG A 264 0.44 14.98 6.82
N GLU A 265 0.87 14.24 5.80
CA GLU A 265 -0.02 13.65 4.81
C GLU A 265 -0.98 12.63 5.42
N PHE A 266 -0.58 11.90 6.45
CA PHE A 266 -1.49 11.01 7.19
C PHE A 266 -2.73 11.76 7.74
N TYR A 267 -2.53 12.90 8.42
CA TYR A 267 -3.66 13.69 8.95
C TYR A 267 -4.45 14.42 7.85
N ARG A 268 -3.75 14.83 6.78
CA ARG A 268 -4.40 15.39 5.61
C ARG A 268 -5.30 14.36 4.92
N ALA A 269 -4.82 13.15 4.75
CA ALA A 269 -5.55 12.05 4.15
C ALA A 269 -6.83 11.69 4.92
N LEU A 270 -6.81 11.72 6.26
CA LEU A 270 -8.00 11.54 7.08
C LEU A 270 -9.07 12.59 6.79
N ILE A 271 -8.65 13.86 6.64
CA ILE A 271 -9.58 14.96 6.31
C ILE A 271 -10.10 14.80 4.88
N LEU A 272 -9.24 14.52 3.91
CA LEU A 272 -9.63 14.31 2.51
C LEU A 272 -10.64 13.18 2.37
N PHE A 273 -10.36 12.03 2.99
CA PHE A 273 -11.27 10.89 2.96
C PHE A 273 -12.63 11.22 3.59
N TYR A 274 -12.62 11.89 4.74
CA TYR A 274 -13.84 12.37 5.40
C TYR A 274 -14.61 13.35 4.52
N GLU A 275 -13.94 14.35 3.94
CA GLU A 275 -14.58 15.37 3.09
C GLU A 275 -15.20 14.75 1.84
N LYS A 276 -14.54 13.76 1.25
CA LYS A 276 -15.01 13.09 0.03
C LYS A 276 -16.22 12.18 0.29
N HIS A 277 -16.19 11.40 1.37
CA HIS A 277 -17.15 10.31 1.54
C HIS A 277 -18.23 10.55 2.61
N TYR A 278 -18.01 11.46 3.57
CA TYR A 278 -18.94 11.62 4.70
C TYR A 278 -19.43 13.04 4.93
N LYS A 279 -18.73 14.05 4.47
CA LYS A 279 -19.07 15.46 4.77
C LYS A 279 -20.48 15.84 4.32
N ALA A 280 -20.91 15.37 3.13
CA ALA A 280 -22.22 15.73 2.57
C ALA A 280 -23.41 15.31 3.47
N THR A 281 -23.25 14.24 4.25
CA THR A 281 -24.27 13.70 5.15
C THR A 281 -24.06 14.06 6.62
N THR A 282 -22.97 14.80 6.92
CA THR A 282 -22.61 15.14 8.31
C THR A 282 -23.17 16.52 8.69
N PRO A 283 -23.86 16.65 9.84
CA PRO A 283 -24.31 17.96 10.34
C PRO A 283 -23.14 18.94 10.53
N LEU A 284 -23.38 20.24 10.26
CA LEU A 284 -22.34 21.27 10.29
C LEU A 284 -21.54 21.33 11.59
N TRP A 285 -22.20 21.25 12.74
CA TRP A 285 -21.51 21.28 14.04
C TRP A 285 -20.56 20.10 14.24
N LEU A 286 -20.95 18.91 13.74
CA LEU A 286 -20.13 17.70 13.81
C LEU A 286 -18.98 17.77 12.79
N ASP A 287 -19.22 18.30 11.58
CA ASP A 287 -18.19 18.56 10.58
C ASP A 287 -17.05 19.45 11.14
N TRP A 288 -17.42 20.57 11.77
CA TRP A 288 -16.46 21.46 12.44
C TRP A 288 -15.67 20.74 13.54
N SER A 289 -16.36 19.93 14.35
CA SER A 289 -15.75 19.17 15.45
C SER A 289 -14.74 18.13 14.92
N ILE A 290 -15.09 17.39 13.87
CA ILE A 290 -14.22 16.36 13.26
C ILE A 290 -12.96 17.02 12.67
N ARG A 291 -13.13 18.02 11.81
CA ARG A 291 -12.00 18.67 11.16
C ARG A 291 -11.10 19.43 12.14
N GLY A 292 -11.70 20.11 13.11
CA GLY A 292 -10.98 20.75 14.21
C GLY A 292 -10.22 19.75 15.06
N GLY A 293 -10.88 18.67 15.47
CA GLY A 293 -10.28 17.59 16.27
C GLY A 293 -9.08 16.94 15.58
N VAL A 294 -9.19 16.58 14.29
CA VAL A 294 -8.08 15.99 13.52
C VAL A 294 -6.92 16.97 13.40
N ARG A 295 -7.18 18.27 13.15
CA ARG A 295 -6.14 19.29 13.05
C ARG A 295 -5.39 19.49 14.37
N VAL A 296 -6.13 19.62 15.48
CA VAL A 296 -5.53 19.80 16.82
C VAL A 296 -4.72 18.56 17.21
N PHE A 297 -5.30 17.38 17.08
CA PHE A 297 -4.61 16.12 17.41
C PHE A 297 -3.37 15.91 16.53
N GLY A 298 -3.48 16.19 15.23
CA GLY A 298 -2.36 16.12 14.29
C GLY A 298 -1.23 17.09 14.68
N SER A 299 -1.57 18.33 14.99
CA SER A 299 -0.59 19.35 15.40
C SER A 299 0.12 18.97 16.70
N LEU A 300 -0.59 18.46 17.70
CA LEU A 300 -0.02 17.99 18.96
C LEU A 300 0.92 16.80 18.76
N ASN A 301 0.55 15.85 17.92
CA ASN A 301 1.40 14.69 17.61
C ASN A 301 2.66 15.09 16.82
N LEU A 302 2.53 16.01 15.87
CA LEU A 302 3.69 16.53 15.13
C LEU A 302 4.65 17.31 16.05
N LEU A 303 4.12 18.10 16.98
CA LEU A 303 4.93 18.80 17.98
C LEU A 303 5.64 17.82 18.91
N ALA A 304 4.92 16.85 19.46
CA ALA A 304 5.49 15.82 20.33
C ALA A 304 6.61 15.01 19.63
N TRP A 305 6.43 14.71 18.34
CA TRP A 305 7.44 14.01 17.54
C TRP A 305 8.71 14.86 17.34
N ARG A 306 8.54 16.17 17.04
CA ARG A 306 9.68 17.10 16.92
C ARG A 306 10.47 17.19 18.21
N LEU A 307 9.80 17.31 19.36
CA LEU A 307 10.45 17.42 20.67
C LEU A 307 11.24 16.14 21.03
N ARG A 308 10.71 14.96 20.69
CA ARG A 308 11.43 13.68 20.91
C ARG A 308 12.64 13.51 19.98
N GLY A 309 12.56 13.96 18.75
CA GLY A 309 13.67 13.90 17.77
C GLY A 309 14.86 14.77 18.18
N THR A 310 14.61 15.91 18.82
CA THR A 310 15.68 16.80 19.33
C THR A 310 16.39 16.24 20.56
N GLN A 311 15.76 15.37 21.35
CA GLN A 311 16.41 14.72 22.51
C GLN A 311 17.34 13.54 22.09
N GLY A 312 16.98 12.79 21.06
CA GLY A 312 17.81 11.68 20.53
C GLY A 312 19.10 12.13 19.86
N SER A 313 19.13 13.35 19.30
CA SER A 313 20.33 13.96 18.72
C SER A 313 21.36 14.44 19.76
N ARG A 314 20.92 14.81 20.94
CA ARG A 314 21.82 15.25 22.04
C ARG A 314 22.51 14.12 22.79
N SER A 315 22.01 12.89 22.75
CA SER A 315 22.57 11.74 23.47
C SER A 315 23.64 10.96 22.68
N LYS A 316 23.89 11.29 21.41
CA LYS A 316 24.93 10.65 20.57
C LYS A 316 26.25 11.43 20.46
N ALA A 317 26.42 12.49 21.20
CA ALA A 317 27.72 13.11 21.41
C ALA A 317 28.35 12.46 22.64
N ALA A 318 28.92 11.27 22.50
CA ALA A 318 29.71 10.61 23.54
C ALA A 318 31.23 10.83 23.28
N PRO A 319 32.03 10.99 24.32
CA PRO A 319 33.41 11.41 24.23
C PRO A 319 34.37 10.28 23.88
N GLY A 320 35.41 10.67 23.14
CA GLY A 320 36.79 10.23 23.22
C GLY A 320 37.16 8.78 23.48
N GLY A 321 37.89 8.25 22.49
CA GLY A 321 39.17 7.58 22.64
C GLY A 321 39.30 6.50 23.71
N ALA A 322 39.22 5.25 23.29
CA ALA A 322 39.97 4.19 23.97
C ALA A 322 40.88 3.54 22.91
N THR A 323 42.17 3.83 23.07
CA THR A 323 43.30 3.17 22.39
C THR A 323 43.32 1.68 22.73
N LEU A 324 43.45 0.85 21.70
CA LEU A 324 43.75 -0.58 21.79
C LEU A 324 45.20 -0.76 22.33
N PRO A 325 45.47 -1.71 23.23
CA PRO A 325 46.85 -2.05 23.60
C PRO A 325 47.53 -2.88 22.50
N GLU A 326 48.75 -2.44 22.17
CA GLU A 326 49.70 -3.16 21.32
C GLU A 326 50.02 -4.55 21.88
N ALA A 327 49.95 -5.54 21.03
CA ALA A 327 50.55 -6.85 21.24
C ALA A 327 52.09 -6.72 21.16
N ARG A 328 52.82 -7.10 22.18
CA ARG A 328 54.26 -7.35 22.16
C ARG A 328 54.55 -8.86 22.11
N PRO A 329 55.77 -9.18 21.69
CA PRO A 329 56.15 -10.22 20.73
C PRO A 329 56.11 -11.65 21.24
#